data_29212d56c169ed4eacb1a00b37fce85a
#
_entry.id   29212d56c169ed4eacb1a00b37fce85a
#
_cell.length_a   1.000
_cell.length_b   1.000
_cell.length_c   1.000
_cell.angle_alpha   90.00
_cell.angle_beta   90.00
_cell.angle_gamma   90.00
#
_symmetry.space_group_name_H-M   'P 1'
#
loop_
_entity.id
_entity.type
_entity.pdbx_description
1 polymer ?
#
loop_
_entity_poly.entity_id
_entity_poly.type
_entity_poly.pdbx_seq_one_letter_code
_entity_poly.pdbx_strand_id
1 'polypeptide(L)'
;MGIQERQNNYMMTAPIIYSMVQQSVIVRTCITQLKQEVYRRGYVWEKAFEARCNNCGKEHQRPVQECSRCGSTDLKIPDVKQLQYAEKFLEGYVNSSEQLFIDVLKELEDDLNIMDDAYIVMIKEYFLDGNGKIRMHRVKEVYRGDPVTMFIYADEDGVKGNKGFTCVHHREVLSTEPHDNCDVCGSPLKPIHYVNRAKGDEQYFIEGEVLHFSKYSPSRLYGFSPVITLYNHIMTLIAMENYVNSAYTKSRMPRGLLAVQTRNMDSMRAFWRGVKEKMEADPHFIPVMGIEAEGGKGAVEWIKFMDSLKEMDYISVKDDLRDRISAFYGVSKVFMADNTTSGGLNNEGMQILVTNRAVQMAQNVYNEYVFPYLVKQFGITDWKLKLPPSEEEDEIAGLRKKEIEVNIAASIKNLGFEVDMDEDGNFTYKKPEPKEEQQPESEEDKPLEKDPLAGSNLDQRDLDEQTRLFAEGGGSKPQENPPATRNKPSMSVGPDKRLSGLPEDAGNQNVDRRSERRTG
;
A
#
# COMPACT_ATOMS: atom_id res chain seq x y z
N MET A 1 13.84 -14.10 17.62
CA MET A 1 12.43 -14.17 18.02
C MET A 1 11.82 -15.39 17.38
N GLY A 2 11.41 -16.37 18.15
CA GLY A 2 10.77 -17.59 17.65
C GLY A 2 9.41 -17.29 17.01
N ILE A 3 8.93 -18.17 16.13
CA ILE A 3 7.64 -18.00 15.43
C ILE A 3 6.49 -17.87 16.44
N GLN A 4 6.53 -18.64 17.51
CA GLN A 4 5.51 -18.64 18.54
C GLN A 4 5.50 -17.34 19.37
N GLU A 5 6.65 -16.75 19.62
CA GLU A 5 6.79 -15.45 20.27
C GLU A 5 6.29 -14.31 19.39
N ARG A 6 6.55 -14.38 18.07
CA ARG A 6 5.97 -13.45 17.10
C ARG A 6 4.45 -13.55 17.04
N GLN A 7 3.90 -14.76 17.03
CA GLN A 7 2.45 -14.98 17.02
C GLN A 7 1.77 -14.39 18.25
N ASN A 8 2.34 -14.62 19.44
CA ASN A 8 1.80 -14.07 20.68
C ASN A 8 1.86 -12.54 20.71
N ASN A 9 2.97 -11.95 20.28
CA ASN A 9 3.10 -10.49 20.20
C ASN A 9 2.12 -9.90 19.18
N TYR A 10 1.92 -10.57 18.04
CA TYR A 10 0.98 -10.16 17.02
C TYR A 10 -0.47 -10.16 17.53
N MET A 11 -0.90 -11.21 18.22
CA MET A 11 -2.23 -11.28 18.84
C MET A 11 -2.49 -10.14 19.83
N MET A 12 -1.48 -9.75 20.61
CA MET A 12 -1.61 -8.68 21.60
C MET A 12 -1.63 -7.29 20.96
N THR A 13 -0.91 -7.10 19.85
CA THR A 13 -0.74 -5.78 19.22
C THR A 13 -1.78 -5.49 18.15
N ALA A 14 -2.30 -6.48 17.45
CA ALA A 14 -3.25 -6.29 16.37
C ALA A 14 -4.52 -5.52 16.79
N PRO A 15 -5.20 -5.81 17.91
CA PRO A 15 -6.36 -5.03 18.34
C PRO A 15 -6.02 -3.56 18.63
N ILE A 16 -4.82 -3.30 19.13
CA ILE A 16 -4.34 -1.93 19.40
C ILE A 16 -4.16 -1.19 18.09
N ILE A 17 -3.55 -1.82 17.08
CA ILE A 17 -3.33 -1.25 15.75
C ILE A 17 -4.67 -0.89 15.09
N TYR A 18 -5.66 -1.79 15.10
CA TYR A 18 -6.99 -1.49 14.59
C TYR A 18 -7.65 -0.33 15.34
N SER A 19 -7.52 -0.28 16.67
CA SER A 19 -8.04 0.82 17.49
C SER A 19 -7.40 2.17 17.13
N MET A 20 -6.10 2.20 16.89
CA MET A 20 -5.39 3.42 16.46
C MET A 20 -5.93 3.94 15.12
N VAL A 21 -6.15 3.05 14.15
CA VAL A 21 -6.73 3.42 12.85
C VAL A 21 -8.15 3.96 13.00
N GLN A 22 -8.97 3.34 13.86
CA GLN A 22 -10.33 3.80 14.12
C GLN A 22 -10.37 5.18 14.79
N GLN A 23 -9.39 5.50 15.63
CA GLN A 23 -9.31 6.80 16.30
C GLN A 23 -8.73 7.91 15.42
N SER A 24 -7.98 7.59 14.39
CA SER A 24 -7.37 8.58 13.49
C SER A 24 -8.18 8.77 12.22
N VAL A 25 -8.88 9.90 12.11
CA VAL A 25 -9.67 10.26 10.93
C VAL A 25 -8.81 10.30 9.67
N ILE A 26 -7.60 10.85 9.75
CA ILE A 26 -6.69 11.00 8.61
C ILE A 26 -6.28 9.63 8.07
N VAL A 27 -5.83 8.73 8.94
CA VAL A 27 -5.44 7.37 8.53
C VAL A 27 -6.62 6.63 7.91
N ARG A 28 -7.79 6.69 8.56
CA ARG A 28 -9.00 6.04 8.05
C ARG A 28 -9.41 6.60 6.69
N THR A 29 -9.30 7.91 6.48
CA THR A 29 -9.61 8.54 5.20
C THR A 29 -8.64 8.04 4.11
N CYS A 30 -7.33 8.02 4.36
CA CYS A 30 -6.34 7.53 3.39
C CYS A 30 -6.65 6.08 2.97
N ILE A 31 -6.86 5.18 3.93
CA ILE A 31 -7.17 3.78 3.66
C ILE A 31 -8.48 3.65 2.87
N THR A 32 -9.50 4.41 3.24
CA THR A 32 -10.81 4.37 2.57
C THR A 32 -10.72 4.85 1.12
N GLN A 33 -10.02 5.96 0.87
CA GLN A 33 -9.84 6.50 -0.48
C GLN A 33 -9.05 5.54 -1.36
N LEU A 34 -7.93 5.01 -0.86
CA LEU A 34 -7.13 4.04 -1.60
C LEU A 34 -7.96 2.80 -1.98
N LYS A 35 -8.70 2.25 -1.02
CA LYS A 35 -9.59 1.11 -1.24
C LYS A 35 -10.68 1.39 -2.28
N GLN A 36 -11.29 2.57 -2.22
CA GLN A 36 -12.33 2.96 -3.20
C GLN A 36 -11.75 3.05 -4.61
N GLU A 37 -10.57 3.63 -4.77
CA GLU A 37 -9.93 3.74 -6.07
C GLU A 37 -9.43 2.39 -6.60
N VAL A 38 -8.93 1.50 -5.76
CA VAL A 38 -8.50 0.14 -6.17
C VAL A 38 -9.65 -0.64 -6.80
N TYR A 39 -10.87 -0.54 -6.23
CA TYR A 39 -12.03 -1.29 -6.68
C TYR A 39 -13.07 -0.44 -7.43
N ARG A 40 -12.71 0.77 -7.85
CA ARG A 40 -13.63 1.71 -8.52
C ARG A 40 -14.35 1.11 -9.71
N ARG A 41 -13.64 0.32 -10.52
CA ARG A 41 -14.15 -0.30 -11.75
C ARG A 41 -14.56 -1.78 -11.58
N GLY A 42 -14.56 -2.28 -10.34
CA GLY A 42 -14.83 -3.70 -10.07
C GLY A 42 -13.74 -4.61 -10.65
N TYR A 43 -14.12 -5.84 -10.96
CA TYR A 43 -13.26 -6.82 -11.60
C TYR A 43 -13.84 -7.26 -12.95
N VAL A 44 -12.98 -7.72 -13.83
CA VAL A 44 -13.34 -8.16 -15.17
C VAL A 44 -12.73 -9.53 -15.47
N TRP A 45 -13.40 -10.29 -16.33
CA TRP A 45 -12.86 -11.55 -16.85
C TRP A 45 -12.22 -11.31 -18.21
N GLU A 46 -10.98 -11.75 -18.37
CA GLU A 46 -10.26 -11.73 -19.63
C GLU A 46 -9.93 -13.15 -20.07
N LYS A 47 -9.87 -13.38 -21.38
CA LYS A 47 -9.38 -14.65 -21.89
C LYS A 47 -7.91 -14.85 -21.52
N ALA A 48 -7.55 -16.06 -21.05
CA ALA A 48 -6.14 -16.37 -20.80
C ALA A 48 -5.37 -16.49 -22.11
N PHE A 49 -6.04 -16.92 -23.18
CA PHE A 49 -5.50 -17.08 -24.55
C PHE A 49 -6.65 -17.00 -25.55
N GLU A 50 -6.39 -16.62 -26.77
CA GLU A 50 -7.37 -16.73 -27.87
C GLU A 50 -7.43 -18.13 -28.47
N ALA A 51 -6.27 -18.82 -28.56
CA ALA A 51 -6.17 -20.21 -28.97
C ALA A 51 -5.04 -20.92 -28.22
N ARG A 52 -5.26 -22.17 -27.81
CA ARG A 52 -4.26 -23.05 -27.19
C ARG A 52 -4.09 -24.31 -28.03
N CYS A 53 -2.87 -24.62 -28.41
CA CYS A 53 -2.58 -25.83 -29.17
C CYS A 53 -2.68 -27.09 -28.27
N ASN A 54 -3.55 -28.04 -28.64
CA ASN A 54 -3.70 -29.31 -27.92
C ASN A 54 -2.46 -30.20 -28.03
N ASN A 55 -1.68 -30.07 -29.11
CA ASN A 55 -0.51 -30.91 -29.35
C ASN A 55 0.73 -30.47 -28.56
N CYS A 56 1.05 -29.17 -28.51
CA CYS A 56 2.26 -28.66 -27.85
C CYS A 56 2.01 -27.73 -26.67
N GLY A 57 0.75 -27.43 -26.32
CA GLY A 57 0.36 -26.58 -25.20
C GLY A 57 0.65 -25.10 -25.38
N LYS A 58 1.12 -24.65 -26.55
CA LYS A 58 1.41 -23.23 -26.79
C LYS A 58 0.13 -22.42 -26.79
N GLU A 59 0.12 -21.32 -26.01
CA GLU A 59 -0.95 -20.33 -25.99
C GLU A 59 -0.66 -19.20 -26.96
N HIS A 60 -1.68 -18.80 -27.71
CA HIS A 60 -1.66 -17.71 -28.64
C HIS A 60 -2.58 -16.61 -28.14
N GLN A 61 -2.08 -15.39 -28.08
CA GLN A 61 -2.84 -14.21 -27.64
C GLN A 61 -3.70 -13.60 -28.78
N ARG A 62 -3.58 -14.14 -29.99
CA ARG A 62 -4.34 -13.76 -31.17
C ARG A 62 -5.03 -14.97 -31.77
N PRO A 63 -6.15 -14.83 -32.46
CA PRO A 63 -6.73 -15.91 -33.25
C PRO A 63 -5.75 -16.38 -34.31
N VAL A 64 -5.43 -17.67 -34.31
CA VAL A 64 -4.55 -18.30 -35.30
C VAL A 64 -5.22 -19.54 -35.86
N GLN A 65 -4.98 -19.87 -37.10
CA GLN A 65 -5.49 -21.08 -37.74
C GLN A 65 -4.55 -22.27 -37.54
N GLU A 66 -3.26 -22.00 -37.36
CA GLU A 66 -2.21 -23.01 -37.15
C GLU A 66 -1.30 -22.60 -36.00
N CYS A 67 -0.82 -23.57 -35.24
CA CYS A 67 0.10 -23.32 -34.14
C CYS A 67 1.47 -22.86 -34.67
N SER A 68 1.91 -21.66 -34.32
CA SER A 68 3.20 -21.11 -34.73
C SER A 68 4.43 -21.89 -34.21
N ARG A 69 4.22 -22.87 -33.28
CA ARG A 69 5.31 -23.71 -32.75
C ARG A 69 5.42 -25.07 -33.44
N CYS A 70 4.29 -25.70 -33.74
CA CYS A 70 4.31 -27.11 -34.23
C CYS A 70 3.46 -27.29 -35.50
N GLY A 71 2.88 -26.24 -36.10
CA GLY A 71 2.08 -26.34 -37.32
C GLY A 71 0.76 -27.11 -37.17
N SER A 72 0.34 -27.46 -35.94
CA SER A 72 -0.91 -28.18 -35.71
C SER A 72 -2.12 -27.25 -35.85
N THR A 73 -3.16 -27.75 -36.50
CA THR A 73 -4.47 -27.08 -36.61
C THR A 73 -5.43 -27.44 -35.47
N ASP A 74 -5.04 -28.38 -34.59
CA ASP A 74 -5.83 -28.75 -33.41
C ASP A 74 -5.65 -27.71 -32.30
N LEU A 75 -6.49 -26.68 -32.34
CA LEU A 75 -6.50 -25.54 -31.46
C LEU A 75 -7.77 -25.50 -30.63
N LYS A 76 -7.60 -25.35 -29.31
CA LYS A 76 -8.70 -25.14 -28.37
C LYS A 76 -8.92 -23.65 -28.15
N ILE A 77 -10.18 -23.22 -28.24
CA ILE A 77 -10.64 -21.87 -27.81
C ILE A 77 -11.04 -21.90 -26.32
N PRO A 78 -11.05 -20.76 -25.60
CA PRO A 78 -11.49 -20.70 -24.22
C PRO A 78 -12.91 -21.25 -24.01
N ASP A 79 -13.07 -22.09 -22.99
CA ASP A 79 -14.36 -22.70 -22.67
C ASP A 79 -15.26 -21.71 -21.92
N VAL A 80 -16.35 -21.31 -22.58
CA VAL A 80 -17.35 -20.38 -22.03
C VAL A 80 -18.07 -20.97 -20.80
N LYS A 81 -18.15 -22.29 -20.67
CA LYS A 81 -18.76 -22.92 -19.49
C LYS A 81 -17.99 -22.66 -18.21
N GLN A 82 -16.65 -22.57 -18.31
CA GLN A 82 -15.81 -22.19 -17.17
C GLN A 82 -16.13 -20.76 -16.71
N LEU A 83 -16.30 -19.83 -17.67
CA LEU A 83 -16.67 -18.45 -17.38
C LEU A 83 -18.05 -18.38 -16.71
N GLN A 84 -19.07 -19.01 -17.28
CA GLN A 84 -20.41 -19.01 -16.73
C GLN A 84 -20.48 -19.59 -15.31
N TYR A 85 -19.67 -20.62 -15.02
CA TYR A 85 -19.56 -21.17 -13.67
C TYR A 85 -18.97 -20.16 -12.70
N ALA A 86 -17.90 -19.46 -13.11
CA ALA A 86 -17.22 -18.46 -12.28
C ALA A 86 -18.11 -17.22 -12.03
N GLU A 87 -18.73 -16.69 -13.08
CA GLU A 87 -19.66 -15.57 -13.00
C GLU A 87 -20.81 -15.87 -12.05
N LYS A 88 -21.47 -17.01 -12.23
CA LYS A 88 -22.57 -17.44 -11.37
C LYS A 88 -22.18 -17.51 -9.88
N PHE A 89 -20.93 -17.88 -9.58
CA PHE A 89 -20.43 -17.93 -8.20
C PHE A 89 -20.11 -16.53 -7.66
N LEU A 90 -19.41 -15.69 -8.45
CA LEU A 90 -18.90 -14.39 -7.99
C LEU A 90 -19.94 -13.26 -8.05
N GLU A 91 -20.97 -13.36 -8.92
CA GLU A 91 -22.07 -12.39 -8.99
C GLU A 91 -23.10 -12.56 -7.87
N GLY A 92 -23.15 -13.75 -7.26
CA GLY A 92 -23.98 -14.02 -6.10
C GLY A 92 -23.30 -13.73 -4.78
N TYR A 93 -23.97 -14.10 -3.68
CA TYR A 93 -23.33 -14.12 -2.36
C TYR A 93 -22.27 -15.22 -2.33
N VAL A 94 -21.04 -14.83 -1.98
CA VAL A 94 -19.90 -15.76 -1.97
C VAL A 94 -19.73 -16.51 -0.65
N ASN A 95 -20.52 -16.16 0.37
CA ASN A 95 -20.50 -16.80 1.67
C ASN A 95 -21.87 -16.74 2.37
N SER A 96 -21.97 -17.46 3.47
CA SER A 96 -23.16 -17.54 4.33
C SER A 96 -23.50 -16.22 5.06
N SER A 97 -22.59 -15.25 5.07
CA SER A 97 -22.82 -13.90 5.60
C SER A 97 -23.42 -12.94 4.56
N GLU A 98 -23.87 -13.45 3.41
CA GLU A 98 -24.49 -12.68 2.34
C GLU A 98 -23.59 -11.55 1.78
N GLN A 99 -22.28 -11.78 1.75
CA GLN A 99 -21.32 -10.83 1.19
C GLN A 99 -21.12 -11.05 -0.32
N LEU A 100 -20.97 -9.97 -1.06
CA LEU A 100 -20.50 -10.01 -2.45
C LEU A 100 -18.98 -10.21 -2.47
N PHE A 101 -18.45 -10.77 -3.54
CA PHE A 101 -17.01 -10.96 -3.69
C PHE A 101 -16.23 -9.65 -3.57
N ILE A 102 -16.75 -8.57 -4.14
CA ILE A 102 -16.14 -7.23 -4.05
C ILE A 102 -16.05 -6.72 -2.61
N ASP A 103 -16.99 -7.08 -1.74
CA ASP A 103 -16.96 -6.65 -0.34
C ASP A 103 -15.90 -7.42 0.44
N VAL A 104 -15.73 -8.71 0.16
CA VAL A 104 -14.60 -9.50 0.71
C VAL A 104 -13.27 -8.91 0.27
N LEU A 105 -13.12 -8.52 -1.00
CA LEU A 105 -11.88 -7.87 -1.50
C LEU A 105 -11.60 -6.54 -0.80
N LYS A 106 -12.63 -5.73 -0.53
CA LYS A 106 -12.48 -4.46 0.19
C LYS A 106 -12.04 -4.66 1.65
N GLU A 107 -12.53 -5.71 2.31
CA GLU A 107 -12.10 -6.08 3.66
C GLU A 107 -10.62 -6.52 3.68
N LEU A 108 -10.19 -7.29 2.68
CA LEU A 108 -8.79 -7.69 2.53
C LEU A 108 -7.85 -6.51 2.29
N GLU A 109 -8.30 -5.51 1.52
CA GLU A 109 -7.53 -4.29 1.30
C GLU A 109 -7.41 -3.45 2.59
N ASP A 110 -8.44 -3.41 3.44
CA ASP A 110 -8.34 -2.82 4.78
C ASP A 110 -7.26 -3.54 5.61
N ASP A 111 -7.25 -4.88 5.60
CA ASP A 111 -6.25 -5.67 6.32
C ASP A 111 -4.82 -5.43 5.83
N LEU A 112 -4.62 -5.38 4.51
CA LEU A 112 -3.31 -5.06 3.92
C LEU A 112 -2.82 -3.67 4.32
N ASN A 113 -3.70 -2.68 4.33
CA ASN A 113 -3.34 -1.31 4.69
C ASN A 113 -3.19 -1.09 6.21
N ILE A 114 -3.71 -1.98 7.04
CA ILE A 114 -3.61 -1.90 8.50
C ILE A 114 -2.51 -2.81 9.04
N MET A 115 -2.53 -4.09 8.65
CA MET A 115 -1.67 -5.13 9.22
C MET A 115 -0.57 -5.60 8.27
N ASP A 116 -0.72 -5.37 6.97
CA ASP A 116 0.09 -5.96 5.89
C ASP A 116 0.00 -7.49 5.82
N ASP A 117 -1.05 -8.06 6.40
CA ASP A 117 -1.36 -9.47 6.35
C ASP A 117 -2.83 -9.66 6.02
N ALA A 118 -3.15 -10.29 4.91
CA ALA A 118 -4.51 -10.60 4.50
C ALA A 118 -4.67 -12.09 4.24
N TYR A 119 -5.84 -12.62 4.61
CA TYR A 119 -6.17 -14.03 4.50
C TYR A 119 -7.47 -14.22 3.75
N ILE A 120 -7.42 -14.90 2.61
CA ILE A 120 -8.63 -15.39 1.92
C ILE A 120 -8.83 -16.84 2.34
N VAL A 121 -9.97 -17.13 2.93
CA VAL A 121 -10.34 -18.48 3.34
C VAL A 121 -11.39 -19.03 2.37
N MET A 122 -11.14 -20.22 1.85
CA MET A 122 -12.02 -20.93 0.95
C MET A 122 -12.55 -22.19 1.63
N ILE A 123 -13.84 -22.24 1.89
CA ILE A 123 -14.49 -23.47 2.33
C ILE A 123 -14.72 -24.35 1.11
N LYS A 124 -14.19 -25.56 1.18
CA LYS A 124 -14.23 -26.52 0.08
C LYS A 124 -14.99 -27.77 0.46
N GLU A 125 -15.70 -28.31 -0.50
CA GLU A 125 -16.24 -29.67 -0.48
C GLU A 125 -15.23 -30.58 -1.20
N TYR A 126 -14.81 -31.65 -0.50
CA TYR A 126 -13.83 -32.58 -1.02
C TYR A 126 -14.49 -33.89 -1.41
N PHE A 127 -14.15 -34.39 -2.59
CA PHE A 127 -14.53 -35.69 -3.10
C PHE A 127 -13.32 -36.60 -3.04
N LEU A 128 -13.37 -37.59 -2.13
CA LEU A 128 -12.27 -38.55 -1.92
C LEU A 128 -12.48 -39.77 -2.79
N ASP A 129 -11.40 -40.41 -3.24
CA ASP A 129 -11.44 -41.73 -3.83
C ASP A 129 -11.51 -42.83 -2.76
N GLY A 130 -11.63 -44.12 -3.17
CA GLY A 130 -11.67 -45.24 -2.25
C GLY A 130 -10.44 -45.40 -1.35
N ASN A 131 -9.32 -44.72 -1.67
CA ASN A 131 -8.08 -44.71 -0.90
C ASN A 131 -7.92 -43.42 -0.05
N GLY A 132 -8.98 -42.61 0.07
CA GLY A 132 -8.93 -41.36 0.83
C GLY A 132 -8.11 -40.23 0.18
N LYS A 133 -7.73 -40.37 -1.09
CA LYS A 133 -7.03 -39.33 -1.82
C LYS A 133 -8.04 -38.33 -2.39
N ILE A 134 -7.75 -37.04 -2.27
CA ILE A 134 -8.58 -35.99 -2.86
C ILE A 134 -8.56 -36.12 -4.39
N ARG A 135 -9.70 -36.49 -4.98
CA ARG A 135 -9.88 -36.58 -6.42
C ARG A 135 -10.28 -35.24 -7.02
N MET A 136 -11.19 -34.54 -6.37
CA MET A 136 -11.73 -33.27 -6.80
C MET A 136 -12.15 -32.46 -5.58
N HIS A 137 -12.14 -31.15 -5.72
CA HIS A 137 -12.73 -30.24 -4.74
C HIS A 137 -13.60 -29.19 -5.45
N ARG A 138 -14.56 -28.66 -4.72
CA ARG A 138 -15.41 -27.55 -5.15
C ARG A 138 -15.39 -26.48 -4.08
N VAL A 139 -15.12 -25.23 -4.45
CA VAL A 139 -15.23 -24.09 -3.55
C VAL A 139 -16.71 -23.82 -3.30
N LYS A 140 -17.11 -23.78 -2.03
CA LYS A 140 -18.46 -23.45 -1.58
C LYS A 140 -18.59 -22.01 -1.13
N GLU A 141 -17.62 -21.54 -0.35
CA GLU A 141 -17.63 -20.20 0.21
C GLU A 141 -16.24 -19.59 0.14
N VAL A 142 -16.22 -18.27 0.01
CA VAL A 142 -15.02 -17.44 0.10
C VAL A 142 -15.28 -16.33 1.10
N TYR A 143 -14.41 -16.17 2.08
CA TYR A 143 -14.52 -15.10 3.07
C TYR A 143 -13.15 -14.59 3.53
N ARG A 144 -13.15 -13.45 4.17
CA ARG A 144 -11.98 -12.87 4.80
C ARG A 144 -11.63 -13.65 6.07
N GLY A 145 -10.39 -14.11 6.18
CA GLY A 145 -9.84 -14.57 7.46
C GLY A 145 -9.36 -13.39 8.28
N ASP A 146 -9.84 -13.27 9.53
CA ASP A 146 -9.44 -12.17 10.41
C ASP A 146 -7.95 -12.28 10.78
N PRO A 147 -7.09 -11.31 10.43
CA PRO A 147 -5.66 -11.32 10.79
C PRO A 147 -5.40 -11.41 12.29
N VAL A 148 -6.36 -11.02 13.13
CA VAL A 148 -6.21 -11.14 14.60
C VAL A 148 -6.27 -12.59 15.07
N THR A 149 -7.01 -13.45 14.36
CA THR A 149 -7.27 -14.84 14.78
C THR A 149 -6.63 -15.88 13.87
N MET A 150 -6.28 -15.50 12.62
CA MET A 150 -5.64 -16.39 11.64
C MET A 150 -4.12 -16.42 11.82
N PHE A 151 -3.56 -17.62 11.93
CA PHE A 151 -2.12 -17.80 12.07
C PHE A 151 -1.57 -18.83 11.08
N ILE A 152 -0.32 -18.63 10.71
CA ILE A 152 0.44 -19.60 9.94
C ILE A 152 0.86 -20.73 10.87
N TYR A 153 0.48 -21.97 10.53
CA TYR A 153 0.85 -23.17 11.29
C TYR A 153 2.13 -23.76 10.67
N ALA A 154 3.27 -23.36 11.21
CA ALA A 154 4.58 -23.75 10.72
C ALA A 154 5.45 -24.31 11.84
N ASP A 155 6.47 -25.10 11.46
CA ASP A 155 7.51 -25.58 12.38
C ASP A 155 8.48 -24.45 12.80
N GLU A 156 9.52 -24.79 13.56
CA GLU A 156 10.51 -23.84 14.07
C GLU A 156 11.30 -23.16 12.94
N ASP A 157 11.47 -23.84 11.82
CA ASP A 157 12.14 -23.34 10.62
C ASP A 157 11.23 -22.51 9.72
N GLY A 158 9.94 -22.40 10.07
CA GLY A 158 8.91 -21.67 9.32
C GLY A 158 8.38 -22.44 8.10
N VAL A 159 8.50 -23.77 8.10
CA VAL A 159 7.95 -24.63 7.06
C VAL A 159 6.54 -25.06 7.45
N LYS A 160 5.58 -24.84 6.54
CA LYS A 160 4.19 -25.26 6.71
C LYS A 160 4.04 -26.75 6.40
N GLY A 161 3.09 -27.41 7.08
CA GLY A 161 2.74 -28.81 6.78
C GLY A 161 3.53 -29.87 7.54
N ASN A 162 4.56 -29.50 8.31
CA ASN A 162 5.38 -30.47 9.04
C ASN A 162 4.98 -30.63 10.50
N LYS A 163 4.24 -29.69 11.05
CA LYS A 163 3.98 -29.61 12.50
C LYS A 163 2.78 -30.43 12.95
N GLY A 164 1.81 -30.65 12.09
CA GLY A 164 0.60 -31.37 12.43
C GLY A 164 -0.30 -31.64 11.24
N PHE A 165 -1.30 -32.49 11.48
CA PHE A 165 -2.21 -33.02 10.46
C PHE A 165 -3.65 -32.89 10.92
N THR A 166 -4.57 -32.63 10.00
CA THR A 166 -6.03 -32.46 10.26
C THR A 166 -6.87 -33.17 9.23
N CYS A 167 -8.14 -33.36 9.55
CA CYS A 167 -9.12 -33.93 8.64
C CYS A 167 -9.77 -32.85 7.75
N VAL A 168 -9.94 -33.15 6.48
CA VAL A 168 -10.64 -32.26 5.53
C VAL A 168 -12.11 -32.01 5.87
N HIS A 169 -12.74 -32.91 6.62
CA HIS A 169 -14.14 -32.83 7.05
C HIS A 169 -14.31 -32.35 8.49
N HIS A 170 -13.30 -32.59 9.37
CA HIS A 170 -13.32 -32.27 10.79
C HIS A 170 -12.10 -31.42 11.12
N ARG A 171 -12.26 -30.10 11.02
CA ARG A 171 -11.16 -29.11 11.10
C ARG A 171 -10.68 -28.85 12.53
N GLU A 172 -11.37 -29.40 13.52
CA GLU A 172 -11.00 -29.38 14.94
C GLU A 172 -10.03 -30.50 15.33
N VAL A 173 -9.88 -31.51 14.46
CA VAL A 173 -9.00 -32.66 14.71
C VAL A 173 -7.54 -32.26 14.48
N LEU A 174 -6.69 -32.48 15.47
CA LEU A 174 -5.24 -32.29 15.40
C LEU A 174 -4.54 -33.62 15.73
N SER A 175 -3.67 -34.07 14.83
CA SER A 175 -2.73 -35.16 15.07
C SER A 175 -1.29 -34.71 14.80
N THR A 176 -0.33 -35.25 15.51
CA THR A 176 1.10 -35.07 15.27
C THR A 176 1.66 -36.16 14.35
N GLU A 177 0.92 -37.25 14.12
CA GLU A 177 1.37 -38.40 13.32
C GLU A 177 0.84 -38.29 11.87
N PRO A 178 1.74 -38.42 10.85
CA PRO A 178 1.38 -38.22 9.46
C PRO A 178 0.51 -39.35 8.85
N HIS A 179 0.45 -40.49 9.47
CA HIS A 179 -0.26 -41.68 8.96
C HIS A 179 -1.56 -41.99 9.68
N ASP A 180 -1.96 -41.14 10.63
CA ASP A 180 -3.22 -41.31 11.31
C ASP A 180 -4.41 -41.07 10.40
N ASN A 181 -5.50 -41.74 10.73
CA ASN A 181 -6.82 -41.46 10.15
C ASN A 181 -7.64 -40.68 11.16
N CYS A 182 -8.61 -39.93 10.65
CA CYS A 182 -9.53 -39.18 11.49
C CYS A 182 -10.38 -40.12 12.34
N ASP A 183 -10.39 -39.95 13.64
CA ASP A 183 -11.16 -40.75 14.59
C ASP A 183 -12.69 -40.66 14.35
N VAL A 184 -13.16 -39.58 13.72
CA VAL A 184 -14.58 -39.33 13.48
C VAL A 184 -15.06 -39.97 12.19
N CYS A 185 -14.30 -39.85 11.08
CA CYS A 185 -14.76 -40.30 9.77
C CYS A 185 -13.84 -41.32 9.07
N GLY A 186 -12.72 -41.68 9.68
CA GLY A 186 -11.73 -42.60 9.13
C GLY A 186 -10.96 -42.12 7.90
N SER A 187 -11.14 -40.85 7.48
CA SER A 187 -10.42 -40.27 6.34
C SER A 187 -8.98 -39.97 6.71
N PRO A 188 -8.01 -40.15 5.79
CA PRO A 188 -6.60 -39.85 6.06
C PRO A 188 -6.40 -38.36 6.31
N LEU A 189 -5.58 -38.07 7.33
CA LEU A 189 -5.26 -36.71 7.72
C LEU A 189 -4.35 -36.03 6.69
N LYS A 190 -4.43 -34.69 6.64
CA LYS A 190 -3.67 -33.84 5.71
C LYS A 190 -2.83 -32.82 6.46
N PRO A 191 -1.68 -32.39 5.93
CA PRO A 191 -0.83 -31.38 6.56
C PRO A 191 -1.56 -30.07 6.83
N ILE A 192 -1.35 -29.50 8.01
CA ILE A 192 -1.93 -28.21 8.40
C ILE A 192 -1.01 -27.08 7.95
N HIS A 193 -1.57 -26.07 7.30
CA HIS A 193 -0.87 -24.88 6.87
C HIS A 193 -1.26 -23.63 7.67
N TYR A 194 -2.52 -23.56 8.12
CA TYR A 194 -3.05 -22.41 8.86
C TYR A 194 -3.96 -22.85 9.99
N VAL A 195 -4.10 -22.00 11.00
CA VAL A 195 -5.01 -22.20 12.13
C VAL A 195 -5.76 -20.92 12.43
N ASN A 196 -7.06 -21.04 12.66
CA ASN A 196 -7.89 -19.96 13.19
C ASN A 196 -8.11 -20.22 14.68
N ARG A 197 -7.77 -19.24 15.52
CA ARG A 197 -7.89 -19.28 16.97
C ARG A 197 -8.96 -18.31 17.47
N ALA A 198 -10.16 -18.42 16.93
CA ALA A 198 -11.28 -17.61 17.37
C ALA A 198 -11.90 -18.19 18.64
N LYS A 199 -11.99 -17.41 19.73
CA LYS A 199 -12.75 -17.72 20.95
C LYS A 199 -12.41 -19.06 21.63
N GLY A 200 -11.18 -19.54 21.48
CA GLY A 200 -10.71 -20.78 22.16
C GLY A 200 -10.93 -22.06 21.35
N ASP A 201 -11.70 -22.02 20.27
CA ASP A 201 -11.83 -23.14 19.35
C ASP A 201 -10.79 -22.99 18.23
N GLU A 202 -9.95 -24.00 18.04
CA GLU A 202 -8.97 -24.02 16.97
C GLU A 202 -9.55 -24.73 15.73
N GLN A 203 -9.49 -24.06 14.59
CA GLN A 203 -9.84 -24.63 13.30
C GLN A 203 -8.61 -24.67 12.41
N TYR A 204 -8.31 -25.86 11.88
CA TYR A 204 -7.14 -26.12 11.10
C TYR A 204 -7.46 -26.15 9.61
N PHE A 205 -6.58 -25.56 8.80
CA PHE A 205 -6.74 -25.48 7.35
C PHE A 205 -5.55 -26.11 6.65
N ILE A 206 -5.85 -26.89 5.63
CA ILE A 206 -4.85 -27.55 4.79
C ILE A 206 -4.38 -26.64 3.65
N GLU A 207 -3.39 -27.11 2.89
CA GLU A 207 -2.94 -26.44 1.68
C GLU A 207 -4.08 -26.17 0.71
N GLY A 208 -4.13 -24.97 0.17
CA GLY A 208 -5.13 -24.58 -0.83
C GLY A 208 -6.45 -24.05 -0.24
N GLU A 209 -6.69 -24.13 1.07
CA GLU A 209 -7.90 -23.59 1.71
C GLU A 209 -7.73 -22.13 2.14
N VAL A 210 -6.51 -21.73 2.44
CA VAL A 210 -6.19 -20.34 2.82
C VAL A 210 -5.10 -19.82 1.92
N LEU A 211 -5.28 -18.61 1.40
CA LEU A 211 -4.25 -17.81 0.78
C LEU A 211 -3.90 -16.67 1.72
N HIS A 212 -2.65 -16.63 2.15
CA HIS A 212 -2.06 -15.51 2.90
C HIS A 212 -1.17 -14.69 1.98
N PHE A 213 -1.28 -13.38 2.03
CA PHE A 213 -0.50 -12.46 1.22
C PHE A 213 -0.28 -11.12 1.92
N SER A 214 0.80 -10.42 1.53
CA SER A 214 1.18 -9.09 2.00
C SER A 214 1.40 -8.16 0.83
N LYS A 215 1.42 -6.85 1.08
CA LYS A 215 1.54 -5.80 0.07
C LYS A 215 2.81 -4.97 0.23
N TYR A 216 3.12 -4.56 1.46
CA TYR A 216 4.23 -3.65 1.76
C TYR A 216 5.53 -4.37 2.10
N SER A 217 5.43 -5.55 2.67
CA SER A 217 6.56 -6.29 3.20
C SER A 217 6.60 -7.69 2.63
N PRO A 218 7.44 -7.98 1.66
CA PRO A 218 7.64 -9.35 1.16
C PRO A 218 8.36 -10.17 2.24
N SER A 219 7.64 -10.52 3.30
CA SER A 219 8.15 -11.37 4.37
C SER A 219 7.90 -12.84 4.06
N ARG A 220 8.76 -13.71 4.58
CA ARG A 220 8.58 -15.16 4.43
C ARG A 220 7.32 -15.68 5.12
N LEU A 221 6.95 -15.09 6.27
CA LEU A 221 5.82 -15.55 7.08
C LEU A 221 4.77 -14.47 7.28
N TYR A 222 5.12 -13.36 7.91
CA TYR A 222 4.19 -12.28 8.21
C TYR A 222 4.66 -10.97 7.62
N GLY A 223 3.72 -10.13 7.22
CA GLY A 223 3.94 -8.76 6.82
C GLY A 223 4.37 -7.86 7.99
N PHE A 224 4.58 -6.61 7.70
CA PHE A 224 4.91 -5.59 8.71
C PHE A 224 3.91 -4.45 8.61
N SER A 225 3.12 -4.25 9.67
CA SER A 225 2.05 -3.26 9.67
C SER A 225 2.54 -1.85 9.30
N PRO A 226 1.96 -1.22 8.27
CA PRO A 226 2.24 0.17 7.92
C PRO A 226 1.88 1.14 9.05
N VAL A 227 0.88 0.82 9.86
CA VAL A 227 0.45 1.61 11.02
C VAL A 227 1.54 1.67 12.09
N ILE A 228 2.30 0.58 12.28
CA ILE A 228 3.45 0.58 13.21
C ILE A 228 4.55 1.53 12.70
N THR A 229 4.80 1.56 11.41
CA THR A 229 5.76 2.52 10.81
C THR A 229 5.33 3.97 11.08
N LEU A 230 4.04 4.24 11.03
CA LEU A 230 3.46 5.55 11.27
C LEU A 230 3.10 5.82 12.75
N TYR A 231 3.46 4.93 13.67
CA TYR A 231 3.03 4.95 15.07
C TYR A 231 3.15 6.33 15.72
N ASN A 232 4.34 6.93 15.68
CA ASN A 232 4.58 8.23 16.31
C ASN A 232 3.74 9.35 15.70
N HIS A 233 3.54 9.35 14.36
CA HIS A 233 2.74 10.35 13.67
C HIS A 233 1.26 10.23 14.06
N ILE A 234 0.74 9.01 14.11
CA ILE A 234 -0.66 8.72 14.47
C ILE A 234 -0.91 9.07 15.94
N MET A 235 -0.02 8.65 16.84
CA MET A 235 -0.16 8.94 18.27
C MET A 235 -0.07 10.44 18.56
N THR A 236 0.79 11.16 17.85
CA THR A 236 0.86 12.62 17.96
C THR A 236 -0.44 13.28 17.52
N LEU A 237 -1.02 12.85 16.39
CA LEU A 237 -2.32 13.35 15.93
C LEU A 237 -3.43 13.10 16.95
N ILE A 238 -3.54 11.87 17.45
CA ILE A 238 -4.54 11.48 18.46
C ILE A 238 -4.37 12.34 19.73
N ALA A 239 -3.12 12.53 20.18
CA ALA A 239 -2.82 13.35 21.34
C ALA A 239 -3.21 14.83 21.12
N MET A 240 -2.92 15.38 19.93
CA MET A 240 -3.30 16.74 19.55
C MET A 240 -4.82 16.92 19.51
N GLU A 241 -5.55 15.99 18.91
CA GLU A 241 -7.01 16.02 18.84
C GLU A 241 -7.64 15.90 20.23
N ASN A 242 -7.11 15.00 21.08
CA ASN A 242 -7.55 14.86 22.47
C ASN A 242 -7.27 16.12 23.31
N TYR A 243 -6.13 16.77 23.07
CA TYR A 243 -5.80 18.03 23.73
C TYR A 243 -6.80 19.12 23.35
N VAL A 244 -7.07 19.31 22.05
CA VAL A 244 -8.07 20.26 21.56
C VAL A 244 -9.45 19.94 22.10
N ASN A 245 -9.89 18.69 22.01
CA ASN A 245 -11.18 18.25 22.55
C ASN A 245 -11.29 18.55 24.06
N SER A 246 -10.23 18.24 24.82
CA SER A 246 -10.20 18.54 26.26
C SER A 246 -10.25 20.04 26.55
N ALA A 247 -9.63 20.85 25.68
CA ALA A 247 -9.69 22.32 25.79
C ALA A 247 -11.12 22.86 25.61
N TYR A 248 -11.86 22.33 24.64
CA TYR A 248 -13.22 22.74 24.36
C TYR A 248 -14.25 22.17 25.35
N THR A 249 -14.10 20.89 25.73
CA THR A 249 -15.11 20.20 26.57
C THR A 249 -14.92 20.43 28.05
N LYS A 250 -13.68 20.57 28.51
CA LYS A 250 -13.36 20.65 29.95
C LYS A 250 -12.80 21.98 30.39
N SER A 251 -12.59 22.94 29.47
CA SER A 251 -11.95 24.24 29.71
C SER A 251 -10.68 24.16 30.62
N ARG A 252 -10.02 23.02 30.63
CA ARG A 252 -8.94 22.70 31.58
C ARG A 252 -7.57 23.22 31.16
N MET A 253 -7.50 24.20 30.28
CA MET A 253 -6.22 24.83 30.01
C MET A 253 -5.94 25.87 31.08
N PRO A 254 -5.02 25.67 31.99
CA PRO A 254 -4.49 26.74 32.79
C PRO A 254 -3.70 27.66 31.85
N ARG A 255 -4.37 28.67 31.33
CA ARG A 255 -3.75 29.66 30.42
C ARG A 255 -2.69 30.52 31.13
N GLY A 256 -2.56 30.37 32.43
CA GLY A 256 -1.60 31.08 33.23
C GLY A 256 -1.74 30.79 34.73
N LEU A 257 -0.81 31.30 35.50
CA LEU A 257 -0.84 31.33 36.96
C LEU A 257 -1.18 32.73 37.41
N LEU A 258 -2.21 32.84 38.26
CA LEU A 258 -2.47 34.06 38.98
C LEU A 258 -1.56 34.09 40.21
N ALA A 259 -0.48 34.85 40.18
CA ALA A 259 0.38 35.06 41.31
C ALA A 259 -0.26 36.12 42.24
N VAL A 260 -0.63 35.68 43.45
CA VAL A 260 -1.30 36.53 44.43
C VAL A 260 -0.46 36.59 45.69
N GLN A 261 -0.14 37.80 46.14
CA GLN A 261 0.46 38.00 47.46
C GLN A 261 -0.60 37.83 48.53
N THR A 262 -0.53 36.80 49.35
CA THR A 262 -1.44 36.58 50.48
C THR A 262 -0.66 36.24 51.74
N ARG A 263 -1.14 36.70 52.87
CA ARG A 263 -0.60 36.36 54.19
C ARG A 263 -1.20 35.07 54.74
N ASN A 264 -2.32 34.57 54.19
CA ASN A 264 -2.99 33.39 54.69
C ASN A 264 -3.13 32.32 53.59
N MET A 265 -2.25 31.30 53.62
CA MET A 265 -2.26 30.21 52.65
C MET A 265 -3.44 29.25 52.77
N ASP A 266 -4.05 29.13 53.94
CA ASP A 266 -5.17 28.21 54.17
C ASP A 266 -6.46 28.76 53.56
N SER A 267 -6.70 30.07 53.70
CA SER A 267 -7.80 30.76 53.00
C SER A 267 -7.65 30.65 51.48
N MET A 268 -6.44 30.71 50.97
CA MET A 268 -6.13 30.52 49.56
C MET A 268 -6.45 29.11 49.06
N ARG A 269 -6.07 28.09 49.84
CA ARG A 269 -6.36 26.68 49.52
C ARG A 269 -7.86 26.39 49.54
N ALA A 270 -8.60 26.98 50.47
CA ALA A 270 -10.06 26.84 50.56
C ALA A 270 -10.72 27.49 49.33
N PHE A 271 -10.28 28.69 48.95
CA PHE A 271 -10.74 29.37 47.74
C PHE A 271 -10.51 28.54 46.49
N TRP A 272 -9.28 27.99 46.29
CA TRP A 272 -8.97 27.17 45.13
C TRP A 272 -9.81 25.92 45.04
N ARG A 273 -10.17 25.27 46.15
CA ARG A 273 -11.09 24.13 46.12
C ARG A 273 -12.45 24.50 45.56
N GLY A 274 -13.04 25.62 46.04
CA GLY A 274 -14.32 26.11 45.55
C GLY A 274 -14.27 26.58 44.07
N VAL A 275 -13.16 27.16 43.66
CA VAL A 275 -12.92 27.51 42.24
C VAL A 275 -12.86 26.28 41.36
N LYS A 276 -12.14 25.24 41.80
CA LYS A 276 -12.03 24.00 41.05
C LYS A 276 -13.37 23.30 40.86
N GLU A 277 -14.20 23.22 41.88
CA GLU A 277 -15.55 22.67 41.79
C GLU A 277 -16.44 23.46 40.82
N LYS A 278 -16.36 24.79 40.84
CA LYS A 278 -17.11 25.63 39.91
C LYS A 278 -16.60 25.51 38.47
N MET A 279 -15.30 25.41 38.26
CA MET A 279 -14.71 25.18 36.95
C MET A 279 -15.02 23.77 36.39
N GLU A 280 -15.24 22.80 37.27
CA GLU A 280 -15.70 21.47 36.86
C GLU A 280 -17.18 21.46 36.44
N ALA A 281 -17.99 22.31 37.08
CA ALA A 281 -19.42 22.46 36.78
C ALA A 281 -19.69 23.36 35.57
N ASP A 282 -18.95 24.49 35.44
CA ASP A 282 -19.05 25.42 34.31
C ASP A 282 -17.68 25.64 33.65
N PRO A 283 -17.48 25.09 32.43
CA PRO A 283 -16.24 25.25 31.68
C PRO A 283 -15.85 26.68 31.35
N HIS A 284 -16.80 27.61 31.35
CA HIS A 284 -16.60 29.03 31.04
C HIS A 284 -16.43 29.90 32.27
N PHE A 285 -16.49 29.32 33.49
CA PHE A 285 -16.34 30.05 34.71
C PHE A 285 -14.97 30.74 34.82
N ILE A 286 -14.98 32.05 34.94
CA ILE A 286 -13.79 32.88 35.17
C ILE A 286 -13.65 33.14 36.66
N PRO A 287 -12.66 32.59 37.36
CA PRO A 287 -12.44 32.86 38.77
C PRO A 287 -11.97 34.29 38.96
N VAL A 288 -12.74 35.07 39.70
CA VAL A 288 -12.38 36.43 40.12
C VAL A 288 -12.15 36.44 41.62
N MET A 289 -10.94 36.82 42.03
CA MET A 289 -10.59 36.96 43.43
C MET A 289 -10.36 38.43 43.78
N GLY A 290 -11.11 38.90 44.74
CA GLY A 290 -10.86 40.23 45.35
C GLY A 290 -9.70 40.12 46.35
N ILE A 291 -8.71 41.00 46.23
CA ILE A 291 -7.57 41.09 47.15
C ILE A 291 -7.64 42.44 47.83
N GLU A 292 -7.70 42.44 49.17
CA GLU A 292 -7.48 43.66 49.94
C GLU A 292 -6.00 44.01 49.94
N ALA A 293 -5.67 45.15 49.34
CA ALA A 293 -4.32 45.67 49.32
C ALA A 293 -4.08 46.57 50.53
N GLU A 294 -3.40 46.09 51.53
CA GLU A 294 -2.83 46.94 52.57
C GLU A 294 -1.71 47.76 51.96
N GLY A 295 -1.89 49.06 51.73
CA GLY A 295 -0.87 49.95 51.21
C GLY A 295 -1.00 50.35 49.73
N GLY A 296 -2.17 50.11 49.09
CA GLY A 296 -2.51 50.75 47.81
C GLY A 296 -1.86 50.22 46.54
N LYS A 297 -1.05 49.15 46.61
CA LYS A 297 -0.51 48.46 45.44
C LYS A 297 -0.71 46.95 45.60
N GLY A 298 -1.89 46.47 45.22
CA GLY A 298 -2.15 45.04 45.10
C GLY A 298 -1.36 44.49 43.91
N ALA A 299 -0.36 43.71 44.17
CA ALA A 299 0.37 43.01 43.10
C ALA A 299 -0.40 41.75 42.76
N VAL A 300 -1.24 41.81 41.74
CA VAL A 300 -1.80 40.66 41.04
C VAL A 300 -1.07 40.55 39.71
N GLU A 301 -0.33 39.50 39.54
CA GLU A 301 0.39 39.25 38.30
C GLU A 301 -0.19 38.01 37.61
N TRP A 302 -0.57 38.18 36.38
CA TRP A 302 -0.97 37.06 35.52
C TRP A 302 0.24 36.54 34.76
N ILE A 303 0.75 35.38 35.16
CA ILE A 303 1.85 34.71 34.47
C ILE A 303 1.23 33.76 33.45
N LYS A 304 1.34 34.10 32.18
CA LYS A 304 0.89 33.27 31.07
C LYS A 304 1.83 32.07 30.89
N PHE A 305 1.32 30.84 31.05
CA PHE A 305 2.11 29.62 30.87
C PHE A 305 2.04 29.03 29.48
N MET A 306 0.94 29.25 28.79
CA MET A 306 0.73 28.67 27.46
C MET A 306 0.18 29.72 26.52
N ASP A 307 0.73 29.71 25.35
CA ASP A 307 0.28 30.49 24.24
C ASP A 307 -1.00 29.91 23.64
N SER A 308 -1.68 30.69 22.82
CA SER A 308 -2.89 30.21 22.14
C SER A 308 -2.57 29.03 21.21
N LEU A 309 -3.57 28.21 20.84
CA LEU A 309 -3.41 27.15 19.84
C LEU A 309 -2.74 27.65 18.54
N LYS A 310 -2.92 28.94 18.22
CA LYS A 310 -2.30 29.59 17.07
C LYS A 310 -0.78 29.75 17.26
N GLU A 311 -0.34 30.04 18.48
CA GLU A 311 1.10 30.20 18.81
C GLU A 311 1.80 28.82 18.88
N MET A 312 1.07 27.75 19.17
CA MET A 312 1.58 26.36 19.09
C MET A 312 1.69 25.85 17.65
N ASP A 313 1.33 26.67 16.67
CA ASP A 313 1.33 26.29 15.24
C ASP A 313 0.57 24.98 14.95
N TYR A 314 -0.52 24.76 15.71
CA TYR A 314 -1.30 23.52 15.69
C TYR A 314 -1.72 23.10 14.28
N ILE A 315 -2.16 24.06 13.46
CA ILE A 315 -2.65 23.79 12.10
C ILE A 315 -1.53 23.29 11.21
N SER A 316 -0.36 23.96 11.24
CA SER A 316 0.80 23.60 10.43
C SER A 316 1.34 22.22 10.78
N VAL A 317 1.45 21.91 12.09
CA VAL A 317 1.90 20.58 12.55
C VAL A 317 0.89 19.50 12.15
N LYS A 318 -0.42 19.76 12.28
CA LYS A 318 -1.46 18.81 11.85
C LYS A 318 -1.40 18.56 10.35
N ASP A 319 -1.18 19.61 9.56
CA ASP A 319 -1.07 19.51 8.10
C ASP A 319 0.22 18.74 7.68
N ASP A 320 1.35 18.98 8.33
CA ASP A 320 2.59 18.21 8.08
C ASP A 320 2.40 16.72 8.41
N LEU A 321 1.78 16.40 9.55
CA LEU A 321 1.49 15.01 9.91
C LEU A 321 0.53 14.34 8.92
N ARG A 322 -0.51 15.06 8.49
CA ARG A 322 -1.43 14.58 7.44
C ARG A 322 -0.67 14.29 6.15
N ASP A 323 0.17 15.21 5.73
CA ASP A 323 0.94 15.09 4.49
C ASP A 323 1.90 13.89 4.51
N ARG A 324 2.55 13.63 5.64
CA ARG A 324 3.43 12.46 5.82
C ARG A 324 2.65 11.14 5.79
N ILE A 325 1.49 11.10 6.45
CA ILE A 325 0.64 9.90 6.46
C ILE A 325 0.07 9.65 5.07
N SER A 326 -0.45 10.68 4.40
CA SER A 326 -1.00 10.56 3.06
C SER A 326 0.05 10.16 2.03
N ALA A 327 1.27 10.72 2.13
CA ALA A 327 2.40 10.36 1.28
C ALA A 327 2.81 8.89 1.47
N PHE A 328 2.76 8.37 2.70
CA PHE A 328 3.06 6.96 2.96
C PHE A 328 2.09 6.01 2.25
N TYR A 329 0.79 6.31 2.28
CA TYR A 329 -0.23 5.53 1.57
C TYR A 329 -0.32 5.86 0.07
N GLY A 330 0.43 6.86 -0.41
CA GLY A 330 0.39 7.32 -1.79
C GLY A 330 -0.92 8.02 -2.17
N VAL A 331 -1.68 8.53 -1.18
CA VAL A 331 -2.93 9.26 -1.39
C VAL A 331 -2.66 10.75 -1.41
N SER A 332 -2.90 11.40 -2.54
CA SER A 332 -2.68 12.84 -2.68
C SER A 332 -3.79 13.67 -2.03
N LYS A 333 -3.49 14.95 -1.75
CA LYS A 333 -4.42 15.89 -1.12
C LYS A 333 -5.74 16.06 -1.88
N VAL A 334 -5.71 15.97 -3.19
CA VAL A 334 -6.90 16.06 -4.05
C VAL A 334 -7.92 14.98 -3.68
N PHE A 335 -7.47 13.75 -3.43
CA PHE A 335 -8.34 12.65 -3.01
C PHE A 335 -8.81 12.75 -1.55
N MET A 336 -8.22 13.65 -0.76
CA MET A 336 -8.64 13.96 0.61
C MET A 336 -9.59 15.16 0.68
N ALA A 337 -10.08 15.64 -0.46
CA ALA A 337 -10.92 16.83 -0.60
C ALA A 337 -10.27 18.12 -0.05
N ASP A 338 -8.94 18.20 -0.07
CA ASP A 338 -8.19 19.38 0.33
C ASP A 338 -7.87 20.24 -0.91
N ASN A 339 -8.64 21.30 -1.08
CA ASN A 339 -8.51 22.23 -2.20
C ASN A 339 -7.48 23.35 -1.96
N THR A 340 -6.70 23.29 -0.88
CA THR A 340 -5.73 24.35 -0.52
C THR A 340 -4.45 24.29 -1.35
N THR A 341 -4.31 23.37 -2.27
CA THR A 341 -3.18 23.28 -3.18
C THR A 341 -3.19 24.44 -4.18
N SER A 342 -2.47 25.50 -3.84
CA SER A 342 -2.17 26.59 -4.76
C SER A 342 -1.16 26.12 -5.82
N GLY A 343 -1.63 25.71 -6.97
CA GLY A 343 -0.77 25.36 -8.08
C GLY A 343 -1.60 24.82 -9.22
N GLY A 344 -1.70 25.53 -10.31
CA GLY A 344 -2.59 25.29 -11.44
C GLY A 344 -2.76 23.83 -11.92
N LEU A 345 -3.52 23.66 -12.98
CA LEU A 345 -3.96 22.36 -13.56
C LEU A 345 -2.86 21.29 -13.67
N ASN A 346 -1.61 21.68 -13.88
CA ASN A 346 -0.46 20.76 -13.96
C ASN A 346 -0.13 20.08 -12.62
N ASN A 347 -0.37 20.75 -11.49
CA ASN A 347 -0.07 20.18 -10.17
C ASN A 347 -1.14 19.15 -9.75
N GLU A 348 -2.40 19.38 -10.10
CA GLU A 348 -3.48 18.43 -9.85
C GLU A 348 -3.27 17.13 -10.63
N GLY A 349 -2.90 17.22 -11.91
CA GLY A 349 -2.57 16.05 -12.74
C GLY A 349 -1.43 15.22 -12.18
N MET A 350 -0.37 15.85 -11.65
CA MET A 350 0.74 15.14 -11.00
C MET A 350 0.30 14.46 -9.70
N GLN A 351 -0.58 15.08 -8.92
CA GLN A 351 -1.12 14.49 -7.70
C GLN A 351 -2.00 13.27 -7.99
N ILE A 352 -2.83 13.34 -9.01
CA ILE A 352 -3.64 12.21 -9.49
C ILE A 352 -2.72 11.06 -9.91
N LEU A 353 -1.68 11.35 -10.69
CA LEU A 353 -0.71 10.34 -11.13
C LEU A 353 -0.03 9.60 -9.96
N VAL A 354 0.31 10.30 -8.87
CA VAL A 354 0.91 9.68 -7.67
C VAL A 354 -0.06 8.67 -7.05
N THR A 355 -1.34 9.06 -6.88
CA THR A 355 -2.36 8.17 -6.32
C THR A 355 -2.63 6.99 -7.25
N ASN A 356 -2.71 7.20 -8.55
CA ASN A 356 -2.92 6.13 -9.53
C ASN A 356 -1.79 5.10 -9.51
N ARG A 357 -0.54 5.51 -9.29
CA ARG A 357 0.57 4.57 -9.08
C ARG A 357 0.40 3.72 -7.83
N ALA A 358 -0.03 4.31 -6.72
CA ALA A 358 -0.30 3.55 -5.50
C ALA A 358 -1.46 2.56 -5.69
N VAL A 359 -2.52 2.96 -6.38
CA VAL A 359 -3.64 2.10 -6.77
C VAL A 359 -3.17 0.96 -7.67
N GLN A 360 -2.37 1.24 -8.70
CA GLN A 360 -1.83 0.23 -9.60
C GLN A 360 -0.95 -0.80 -8.87
N MET A 361 -0.11 -0.33 -7.93
CA MET A 361 0.68 -1.25 -7.09
C MET A 361 -0.22 -2.18 -6.26
N ALA A 362 -1.31 -1.66 -5.69
CA ALA A 362 -2.28 -2.49 -4.99
C ALA A 362 -2.98 -3.48 -5.93
N GLN A 363 -3.45 -3.02 -7.09
CA GLN A 363 -4.09 -3.86 -8.10
C GLN A 363 -3.16 -4.97 -8.62
N ASN A 364 -1.86 -4.70 -8.75
CA ASN A 364 -0.88 -5.71 -9.18
C ASN A 364 -0.79 -6.89 -8.22
N VAL A 365 -0.89 -6.66 -6.89
CA VAL A 365 -0.92 -7.76 -5.90
C VAL A 365 -2.08 -8.70 -6.17
N TYR A 366 -3.26 -8.16 -6.48
CA TYR A 366 -4.44 -8.97 -6.81
C TYR A 366 -4.28 -9.64 -8.18
N ASN A 367 -3.88 -8.91 -9.19
CA ASN A 367 -3.80 -9.39 -10.57
C ASN A 367 -2.70 -10.46 -10.79
N GLU A 368 -1.56 -10.32 -10.10
CA GLU A 368 -0.41 -11.20 -10.31
C GLU A 368 -0.36 -12.36 -9.31
N TYR A 369 -0.92 -12.19 -8.12
CA TYR A 369 -0.79 -13.17 -7.05
C TYR A 369 -2.13 -13.76 -6.59
N VAL A 370 -3.09 -12.91 -6.20
CA VAL A 370 -4.34 -13.35 -5.57
C VAL A 370 -5.28 -14.02 -6.57
N PHE A 371 -5.58 -13.36 -7.66
CA PHE A 371 -6.54 -13.87 -8.64
C PHE A 371 -6.07 -15.12 -9.39
N PRO A 372 -4.80 -15.24 -9.83
CA PRO A 372 -4.33 -16.48 -10.43
C PRO A 372 -4.45 -17.66 -9.47
N TYR A 373 -4.21 -17.44 -8.17
CA TYR A 373 -4.38 -18.49 -7.17
C TYR A 373 -5.84 -18.87 -6.99
N LEU A 374 -6.75 -17.89 -6.84
CA LEU A 374 -8.19 -18.13 -6.71
C LEU A 374 -8.77 -18.86 -7.93
N VAL A 375 -8.49 -18.35 -9.11
CA VAL A 375 -8.96 -18.92 -10.39
C VAL A 375 -8.54 -20.39 -10.51
N LYS A 376 -7.29 -20.72 -10.13
CA LYS A 376 -6.80 -22.10 -10.05
C LYS A 376 -7.61 -22.96 -9.08
N GLN A 377 -7.99 -22.41 -7.90
CA GLN A 377 -8.80 -23.16 -6.92
C GLN A 377 -10.23 -23.43 -7.39
N PHE A 378 -10.77 -22.57 -8.27
CA PHE A 378 -12.04 -22.81 -8.96
C PHE A 378 -11.93 -23.81 -10.12
N GLY A 379 -10.73 -24.25 -10.47
CA GLY A 379 -10.49 -25.14 -11.60
C GLY A 379 -10.62 -24.46 -12.97
N ILE A 380 -10.54 -23.14 -13.02
CA ILE A 380 -10.63 -22.34 -14.24
C ILE A 380 -9.22 -22.20 -14.81
N THR A 381 -9.05 -22.49 -16.09
CA THR A 381 -7.76 -22.46 -16.78
C THR A 381 -7.73 -21.57 -18.01
N ASP A 382 -8.91 -21.27 -18.56
CA ASP A 382 -9.06 -20.62 -19.84
C ASP A 382 -9.37 -19.12 -19.71
N TRP A 383 -9.60 -18.66 -18.46
CA TRP A 383 -9.97 -17.28 -18.14
C TRP A 383 -9.11 -16.74 -17.00
N LYS A 384 -8.89 -15.42 -17.00
CA LYS A 384 -8.17 -14.67 -15.97
C LYS A 384 -9.11 -13.65 -15.37
N LEU A 385 -9.08 -13.54 -14.05
CA LEU A 385 -9.74 -12.46 -13.32
C LEU A 385 -8.76 -11.30 -13.14
N LYS A 386 -9.21 -10.07 -13.35
CA LYS A 386 -8.38 -8.88 -13.20
C LYS A 386 -9.14 -7.70 -12.63
N LEU A 387 -8.45 -6.83 -11.92
CA LEU A 387 -8.85 -5.47 -11.65
C LEU A 387 -8.38 -4.61 -12.83
N PRO A 388 -9.29 -3.94 -13.55
CA PRO A 388 -8.90 -3.03 -14.63
C PRO A 388 -8.20 -1.79 -14.04
N PRO A 389 -7.32 -1.11 -14.81
CA PRO A 389 -6.70 0.14 -14.38
C PRO A 389 -7.76 1.15 -13.92
N SER A 390 -7.45 1.92 -12.87
CA SER A 390 -8.36 2.96 -12.35
C SER A 390 -8.50 4.14 -13.31
N GLU A 391 -7.46 4.43 -14.09
CA GLU A 391 -7.51 5.41 -15.16
C GLU A 391 -8.31 4.83 -16.32
N GLU A 392 -9.30 5.57 -16.79
CA GLU A 392 -9.72 5.45 -18.18
C GLU A 392 -8.49 5.80 -19.01
N GLU A 393 -8.08 4.93 -19.92
CA GLU A 393 -7.09 5.33 -20.93
C GLU A 393 -7.65 6.64 -21.50
N ASP A 394 -6.96 7.73 -21.20
CA ASP A 394 -7.35 9.04 -21.69
C ASP A 394 -7.39 8.86 -23.21
N GLU A 395 -8.60 8.91 -23.83
CA GLU A 395 -8.75 8.72 -25.27
C GLU A 395 -7.80 9.65 -26.01
N ILE A 396 -7.52 10.82 -25.41
CA ILE A 396 -6.57 11.80 -25.91
C ILE A 396 -5.13 11.27 -25.79
N ALA A 397 -4.77 10.58 -24.70
CA ALA A 397 -3.45 9.97 -24.56
C ALA A 397 -3.29 8.78 -25.52
N GLY A 398 -4.34 7.98 -25.70
CA GLY A 398 -4.41 6.92 -26.69
C GLY A 398 -4.27 7.42 -28.11
N LEU A 399 -4.96 8.52 -28.45
CA LEU A 399 -4.86 9.18 -29.77
C LEU A 399 -3.46 9.79 -30.00
N ARG A 400 -2.88 10.44 -28.97
CA ARG A 400 -1.50 10.97 -29.06
C ARG A 400 -0.47 9.86 -29.21
N LYS A 401 -0.65 8.73 -28.53
CA LYS A 401 0.22 7.57 -28.71
C LYS A 401 0.15 7.02 -30.12
N LYS A 402 -1.06 6.89 -30.69
CA LYS A 402 -1.27 6.49 -32.08
C LYS A 402 -0.68 7.51 -33.06
N GLU A 403 -0.84 8.81 -32.80
CA GLU A 403 -0.23 9.87 -33.60
C GLU A 403 1.29 9.78 -33.62
N ILE A 404 1.90 9.53 -32.47
CA ILE A 404 3.36 9.34 -32.35
C ILE A 404 3.79 8.07 -33.11
N GLU A 405 3.06 6.96 -32.98
CA GLU A 405 3.33 5.72 -33.69
C GLU A 405 3.24 5.90 -35.21
N VAL A 406 2.23 6.62 -35.71
CA VAL A 406 2.08 6.97 -37.13
C VAL A 406 3.25 7.85 -37.60
N ASN A 407 3.66 8.84 -36.80
CA ASN A 407 4.78 9.72 -37.16
C ASN A 407 6.12 8.97 -37.18
N ILE A 408 6.32 8.03 -36.26
CA ILE A 408 7.49 7.12 -36.23
C ILE A 408 7.48 6.24 -37.50
N ALA A 409 6.33 5.65 -37.84
CA ALA A 409 6.17 4.80 -39.02
C ALA A 409 6.43 5.60 -40.32
N ALA A 410 5.95 6.83 -40.41
CA ALA A 410 6.22 7.73 -41.52
C ALA A 410 7.73 8.07 -41.62
N SER A 411 8.37 8.34 -40.48
CA SER A 411 9.81 8.62 -40.44
C SER A 411 10.65 7.41 -40.88
N ILE A 412 10.28 6.21 -40.46
CA ILE A 412 10.94 4.95 -40.83
C ILE A 412 10.74 4.67 -42.34
N LYS A 413 9.54 4.95 -42.89
CA LYS A 413 9.27 4.84 -44.33
C LYS A 413 10.13 5.82 -45.15
N ASN A 414 10.32 7.05 -44.65
CA ASN A 414 11.19 8.04 -45.28
C ASN A 414 12.69 7.61 -45.25
N LEU A 415 13.08 6.76 -44.33
CA LEU A 415 14.42 6.15 -44.28
C LEU A 415 14.58 4.95 -45.23
N GLY A 416 13.55 4.64 -46.06
CA GLY A 416 13.59 3.61 -47.09
C GLY A 416 13.20 2.22 -46.61
N PHE A 417 12.61 2.07 -45.42
CA PHE A 417 12.06 0.79 -44.95
C PHE A 417 10.61 0.61 -45.46
N GLU A 418 10.26 -0.62 -45.78
CA GLU A 418 8.86 -0.96 -46.03
C GLU A 418 8.14 -1.08 -44.69
N VAL A 419 7.02 -0.34 -44.56
CA VAL A 419 6.19 -0.30 -43.36
C VAL A 419 4.86 -0.93 -43.72
N ASP A 420 4.55 -2.06 -43.13
CA ASP A 420 3.25 -2.73 -43.19
C ASP A 420 2.50 -2.56 -41.89
N MET A 421 1.18 -2.41 -41.96
CA MET A 421 0.30 -2.39 -40.80
C MET A 421 -0.38 -3.75 -40.69
N ASP A 422 -0.21 -4.45 -39.55
CA ASP A 422 -0.92 -5.71 -39.35
C ASP A 422 -2.41 -5.46 -39.01
N GLU A 423 -3.21 -6.53 -38.99
CA GLU A 423 -4.68 -6.45 -38.77
C GLU A 423 -5.04 -5.85 -37.39
N ASP A 424 -4.09 -5.81 -36.45
CA ASP A 424 -4.25 -5.21 -35.13
C ASP A 424 -3.83 -3.72 -35.06
N GLY A 425 -3.42 -3.15 -36.19
CA GLY A 425 -3.02 -1.74 -36.28
C GLY A 425 -1.60 -1.43 -35.81
N ASN A 426 -0.75 -2.45 -35.60
CA ASN A 426 0.66 -2.24 -35.25
C ASN A 426 1.51 -2.19 -36.54
N PHE A 427 2.54 -1.33 -36.53
CA PHE A 427 3.45 -1.19 -37.65
C PHE A 427 4.55 -2.26 -37.59
N THR A 428 4.74 -2.97 -38.70
CA THR A 428 5.85 -3.90 -38.93
C THR A 428 6.81 -3.29 -39.95
N TYR A 429 8.12 -3.47 -39.72
CA TYR A 429 9.17 -2.84 -40.50
C TYR A 429 10.02 -3.90 -41.19
N LYS A 430 10.16 -3.81 -42.51
CA LYS A 430 11.04 -4.67 -43.29
C LYS A 430 12.15 -3.86 -43.93
N LYS A 431 13.38 -4.36 -43.83
CA LYS A 431 14.51 -3.75 -44.53
C LYS A 431 14.33 -3.99 -46.01
N PRO A 432 14.47 -2.96 -46.90
CA PRO A 432 14.40 -3.18 -48.33
C PRO A 432 15.48 -4.19 -48.76
N GLU A 433 15.10 -5.16 -49.58
CA GLU A 433 16.06 -6.05 -50.18
C GLU A 433 17.00 -5.21 -51.09
N PRO A 434 18.32 -5.47 -51.05
CA PRO A 434 19.25 -4.75 -51.89
C PRO A 434 18.85 -5.04 -53.35
N LYS A 435 18.49 -4.02 -54.10
CA LYS A 435 18.30 -4.11 -55.54
C LYS A 435 19.63 -4.60 -56.10
N GLU A 436 19.64 -5.76 -56.75
CA GLU A 436 20.75 -6.21 -57.60
C GLU A 436 21.04 -5.09 -58.58
N GLU A 437 22.23 -4.51 -58.49
CA GLU A 437 22.74 -3.56 -59.50
C GLU A 437 22.84 -4.34 -60.80
N GLN A 438 21.92 -4.10 -61.72
CA GLN A 438 22.07 -4.46 -63.12
C GLN A 438 23.29 -3.69 -63.62
N GLN A 439 24.35 -4.39 -63.94
CA GLN A 439 25.52 -3.84 -64.61
C GLN A 439 25.07 -3.17 -65.92
N PRO A 440 25.46 -1.93 -66.20
CA PRO A 440 25.17 -1.31 -67.50
C PRO A 440 26.02 -1.99 -68.58
N GLU A 441 25.34 -2.49 -69.61
CA GLU A 441 25.97 -2.90 -70.86
C GLU A 441 26.77 -1.74 -71.44
N SER A 442 28.00 -2.08 -71.83
CA SER A 442 28.93 -1.21 -72.50
C SER A 442 28.39 -0.78 -73.87
N GLU A 443 28.06 0.49 -74.09
CA GLU A 443 27.96 1.07 -75.40
C GLU A 443 29.17 1.96 -75.71
N GLU A 444 29.78 1.62 -76.85
CA GLU A 444 30.93 2.26 -77.44
C GLU A 444 30.60 3.67 -77.97
N ASP A 445 31.59 4.54 -77.85
CA ASP A 445 31.93 5.70 -78.65
C ASP A 445 30.85 6.59 -79.32
N LYS A 446 30.70 7.80 -78.79
CA LYS A 446 30.55 9.01 -79.60
C LYS A 446 31.11 10.27 -78.92
N PRO A 447 31.61 11.24 -79.69
CA PRO A 447 32.57 12.22 -79.23
C PRO A 447 31.97 13.45 -78.58
N LEU A 448 32.82 14.10 -77.77
CA LEU A 448 32.67 15.37 -77.07
C LEU A 448 31.97 16.49 -77.93
N GLU A 449 30.93 17.02 -77.38
CA GLU A 449 30.51 18.40 -77.69
C GLU A 449 30.51 19.26 -76.45
N LYS A 450 31.07 20.46 -76.57
CA LYS A 450 31.55 21.37 -75.54
C LYS A 450 30.43 21.98 -74.72
N ASP A 451 30.68 22.14 -73.44
CA ASP A 451 30.03 23.04 -72.50
C ASP A 451 29.67 24.42 -73.05
N PRO A 452 28.56 24.95 -72.63
CA PRO A 452 28.65 26.24 -71.97
C PRO A 452 27.68 26.34 -70.80
N LEU A 453 28.18 26.45 -69.58
CA LEU A 453 27.74 27.38 -68.55
C LEU A 453 28.36 26.96 -67.19
N ALA A 454 29.60 27.36 -67.06
CA ALA A 454 30.21 27.59 -65.76
C ALA A 454 29.53 28.83 -65.16
N GLY A 455 29.04 28.72 -63.98
CA GLY A 455 28.71 29.89 -63.21
C GLY A 455 27.47 29.79 -62.31
N SER A 456 27.55 29.14 -61.19
CA SER A 456 26.93 29.65 -59.97
C SER A 456 27.61 29.01 -58.77
N ASN A 457 28.59 29.77 -58.24
CA ASN A 457 29.08 29.54 -56.90
C ASN A 457 27.92 29.68 -55.92
N LEU A 458 27.42 28.59 -55.37
CA LEU A 458 26.66 28.60 -54.14
C LEU A 458 27.67 28.65 -53.00
N ASP A 459 27.68 29.80 -52.35
CA ASP A 459 28.60 30.20 -51.31
C ASP A 459 28.54 29.19 -50.15
N GLN A 460 29.67 28.62 -49.82
CA GLN A 460 29.90 27.84 -48.59
C GLN A 460 29.59 28.62 -47.30
N ARG A 461 29.26 29.92 -47.39
CA ARG A 461 28.88 30.78 -46.27
C ARG A 461 27.49 30.50 -45.72
N ASP A 462 26.56 30.07 -46.56
CA ASP A 462 25.18 29.80 -46.10
C ASP A 462 25.05 28.49 -45.31
N LEU A 463 25.95 27.51 -45.51
CA LEU A 463 25.99 26.31 -44.71
C LEU A 463 26.61 26.51 -43.31
N ASP A 464 27.56 27.42 -43.20
CA ASP A 464 28.21 27.74 -41.92
C ASP A 464 27.31 28.60 -41.03
N GLU A 465 26.41 29.39 -41.59
CA GLU A 465 25.45 30.23 -40.85
C GLU A 465 24.29 29.42 -40.30
N GLN A 466 23.81 28.41 -41.02
CA GLN A 466 22.81 27.46 -40.48
C GLN A 466 23.37 26.58 -39.40
N THR A 467 24.65 26.19 -39.47
CA THR A 467 25.28 25.38 -38.44
C THR A 467 25.56 26.21 -37.17
N ARG A 468 25.78 27.51 -37.30
CA ARG A 468 25.93 28.41 -36.13
C ARG A 468 24.63 28.69 -35.40
N LEU A 469 23.50 28.78 -36.10
CA LEU A 469 22.18 28.99 -35.46
C LEU A 469 21.69 27.76 -34.66
N PHE A 470 22.15 26.57 -35.01
CA PHE A 470 21.88 25.37 -34.22
C PHE A 470 22.81 25.17 -32.99
N ALA A 471 23.96 25.84 -32.97
CA ALA A 471 24.93 25.79 -31.87
C ALA A 471 24.66 26.80 -30.73
N GLU A 472 23.87 27.86 -31.01
CA GLU A 472 23.58 28.92 -30.02
C GLU A 472 22.24 28.76 -29.27
N GLY A 473 21.46 27.74 -29.58
CA GLY A 473 20.13 27.48 -28.99
C GLY A 473 20.05 26.43 -27.88
N GLY A 474 21.11 26.16 -27.16
CA GLY A 474 21.03 25.11 -26.13
C GLY A 474 22.16 25.11 -25.10
N GLY A 475 22.17 26.08 -24.24
CA GLY A 475 23.17 26.08 -23.17
C GLY A 475 23.01 27.21 -22.17
N SER A 476 22.00 27.15 -21.32
CA SER A 476 22.02 27.90 -20.07
C SER A 476 23.11 27.30 -19.17
N LYS A 477 24.20 27.98 -19.04
CA LYS A 477 25.27 27.68 -18.07
C LYS A 477 24.68 27.73 -16.65
N PRO A 478 25.05 26.80 -15.76
CA PRO A 478 24.75 26.94 -14.33
C PRO A 478 25.47 28.15 -13.81
N GLN A 479 24.75 29.04 -13.14
CA GLN A 479 25.33 30.10 -12.34
C GLN A 479 26.19 29.47 -11.22
N GLU A 480 27.49 29.72 -11.26
CA GLU A 480 28.40 29.48 -10.12
C GLU A 480 27.99 30.41 -8.99
N ASN A 481 27.50 29.87 -7.91
CA ASN A 481 27.38 30.57 -6.64
C ASN A 481 28.78 30.82 -6.08
N PRO A 482 29.07 32.02 -5.54
CA PRO A 482 30.35 32.31 -4.89
C PRO A 482 30.53 31.44 -3.64
N PRO A 483 31.74 31.05 -3.29
CA PRO A 483 32.03 30.13 -2.21
C PRO A 483 31.60 30.71 -0.86
N ALA A 484 30.76 29.96 -0.15
CA ALA A 484 30.40 30.24 1.22
C ALA A 484 31.64 30.18 2.10
N THR A 485 31.94 31.29 2.75
CA THR A 485 32.97 31.41 3.80
C THR A 485 32.62 30.46 4.95
N ARG A 486 33.42 29.43 5.10
CA ARG A 486 33.41 28.52 6.24
C ARG A 486 33.85 29.27 7.50
N ASN A 487 32.91 29.69 8.33
CA ASN A 487 33.19 30.01 9.72
C ASN A 487 33.35 28.71 10.51
N LYS A 488 34.55 28.39 10.89
CA LYS A 488 34.88 27.37 11.89
C LYS A 488 34.51 27.93 13.28
N PRO A 489 33.75 27.20 14.10
CA PRO A 489 33.71 27.48 15.53
C PRO A 489 35.02 26.98 16.16
N SER A 490 35.74 27.86 16.81
CA SER A 490 36.90 27.57 17.63
C SER A 490 36.47 26.79 18.88
N MET A 491 36.94 25.56 19.01
CA MET A 491 36.93 24.83 20.27
C MET A 491 38.01 25.42 21.17
N SER A 492 37.61 26.06 22.26
CA SER A 492 38.48 26.31 23.41
C SER A 492 38.39 25.12 24.35
N VAL A 493 39.49 24.43 24.46
CA VAL A 493 39.75 23.41 25.47
C VAL A 493 40.07 24.11 26.79
N GLY A 494 39.31 23.86 27.83
CA GLY A 494 39.59 24.24 29.20
C GLY A 494 39.52 23.00 30.11
N PRO A 495 40.34 22.91 31.17
CA PRO A 495 40.78 21.65 31.73
C PRO A 495 39.90 21.03 32.80
N ASP A 496 39.97 19.72 32.82
CA ASP A 496 39.79 18.74 33.89
C ASP A 496 39.53 19.29 35.31
N LYS A 497 38.39 18.89 35.90
CA LYS A 497 38.28 18.68 37.34
C LYS A 497 37.54 17.39 37.61
N ARG A 498 38.33 16.37 37.96
CA ARG A 498 37.89 15.17 38.70
C ARG A 498 37.26 15.60 40.02
N LEU A 499 36.12 15.00 40.34
CA LEU A 499 35.69 14.77 41.70
C LEU A 499 35.02 13.43 41.78
N SER A 500 35.75 12.54 42.40
CA SER A 500 35.39 11.29 43.05
C SER A 500 34.31 11.48 44.12
N GLY A 501 33.45 10.46 44.25
CA GLY A 501 32.59 10.36 45.41
C GLY A 501 31.40 9.42 45.19
N LEU A 502 31.63 8.12 45.24
CA LEU A 502 30.64 7.14 45.66
C LEU A 502 30.54 7.18 47.17
N PRO A 503 29.40 6.80 47.78
CA PRO A 503 29.43 5.72 48.74
C PRO A 503 28.46 4.58 48.38
N GLU A 504 29.01 3.38 48.54
CA GLU A 504 28.33 2.11 48.77
C GLU A 504 27.62 2.14 50.13
N ASP A 505 26.64 1.28 50.22
CA ASP A 505 26.26 0.42 51.34
C ASP A 505 24.84 0.53 51.89
N ALA A 506 24.35 -0.66 52.07
CA ALA A 506 23.41 -1.18 53.05
C ALA A 506 21.91 -0.98 52.73
N GLY A 507 21.06 -1.97 52.70
CA GLY A 507 21.01 -3.21 53.44
C GLY A 507 19.66 -3.88 53.17
N ASN A 508 19.75 -5.10 52.99
CA ASN A 508 18.76 -6.16 53.02
C ASN A 508 17.84 -6.07 54.26
N GLN A 509 16.52 -6.07 54.09
CA GLN A 509 15.60 -6.63 55.09
C GLN A 509 14.35 -7.22 54.45
N ASN A 510 14.32 -8.56 54.42
CA ASN A 510 13.15 -9.42 54.44
C ASN A 510 12.20 -9.04 55.61
N VAL A 511 10.90 -8.92 55.32
CA VAL A 511 9.85 -9.24 56.32
C VAL A 511 8.71 -9.96 55.63
N ASP A 512 8.67 -11.25 55.87
CA ASP A 512 7.50 -12.13 55.85
C ASP A 512 6.41 -11.64 56.82
N ARG A 513 5.13 -11.80 56.43
CA ARG A 513 3.94 -12.13 57.25
C ARG A 513 2.72 -12.23 56.37
N ARG A 514 2.31 -13.44 56.03
CA ARG A 514 1.27 -14.31 56.62
C ARG A 514 -0.08 -13.65 56.85
N SER A 515 -1.01 -14.17 56.06
CA SER A 515 -2.37 -14.67 56.40
C SER A 515 -3.30 -13.81 57.23
N GLU A 516 -4.50 -13.57 56.69
CA GLU A 516 -5.71 -14.06 57.36
C GLU A 516 -6.94 -13.98 56.43
N ARG A 517 -7.67 -15.07 56.44
CA ARG A 517 -9.03 -15.26 55.87
C ARG A 517 -10.05 -14.48 56.71
N ARG A 518 -11.16 -14.04 56.07
CA ARG A 518 -12.57 -14.24 56.50
C ARG A 518 -13.48 -13.45 55.58
N THR A 519 -14.29 -14.15 54.83
CA THR A 519 -15.76 -14.38 54.94
C THR A 519 -16.59 -13.13 55.25
N GLY A 520 -17.47 -12.81 54.34
CA GLY A 520 -18.60 -11.90 54.37
C GLY A 520 -19.17 -11.72 52.97
#